data_a2ece4758ad7b281b42b6a4dc941c995
#
_entry.id   a2ece4758ad7b281b42b6a4dc941c995
#
_cell.length_a   1.000
_cell.length_b   1.000
_cell.length_c   1.000
_cell.angle_alpha   90.00
_cell.angle_beta   90.00
_cell.angle_gamma   90.00
#
_symmetry.space_group_name_H-M   'P 1'
#
loop_
_entity.id
_entity.type
_entity.pdbx_description
1 polymer ?
#
loop_
_entity_poly.entity_id
_entity_poly.type
_entity_poly.pdbx_seq_one_letter_code
_entity_poly.pdbx_strand_id
1 'polypeptide(L)' 'MKKYLVIKHYKVTNPVVETSFDVKEDAFQYARLCEVRDDNKYEYIVAEVL' A
#
# COMPACT_ATOMS: atom_id res chain seq x y z
N MET A 1 -14.90 -10.20 -7.28
CA MET A 1 -13.64 -9.71 -7.85
C MET A 1 -12.65 -9.40 -6.77
N LYS A 2 -11.38 -9.68 -7.01
CA LYS A 2 -10.34 -9.39 -6.04
C LYS A 2 -9.93 -7.94 -6.10
N LYS A 3 -9.61 -7.37 -4.95
CA LYS A 3 -9.02 -6.06 -4.85
C LYS A 3 -7.73 -6.12 -4.06
N TYR A 4 -6.83 -5.23 -4.40
CA TYR A 4 -5.52 -5.15 -3.75
C TYR A 4 -5.40 -3.78 -3.11
N LEU A 5 -5.40 -3.77 -1.78
CA LEU A 5 -5.33 -2.53 -1.01
C LEU A 5 -3.88 -2.19 -0.71
N VAL A 6 -3.52 -0.93 -0.91
CA VAL A 6 -2.22 -0.43 -0.47
C VAL A 6 -2.44 0.24 0.87
N ILE A 7 -1.84 -0.31 1.91
CA ILE A 7 -2.02 0.14 3.28
C ILE A 7 -0.75 0.83 3.75
N LYS A 8 -0.88 2.07 4.18
CA LYS A 8 0.21 2.84 4.75
C LYS A 8 0.19 2.69 6.26
N HIS A 9 1.32 2.33 6.84
CA HIS A 9 1.45 2.12 8.26
C HIS A 9 2.63 2.89 8.81
N TYR A 10 2.39 3.71 9.82
CA TYR A 10 3.42 4.41 10.54
C TYR A 10 3.50 3.83 11.95
N LYS A 11 4.70 3.82 12.54
CA LYS A 11 4.96 3.12 13.80
C LYS A 11 3.99 3.43 14.93
N VAL A 12 3.53 4.68 15.02
CA VAL A 12 2.73 5.15 16.15
C VAL A 12 1.28 5.44 15.81
N THR A 13 0.87 5.15 14.57
CA THR A 13 -0.50 5.42 14.13
C THR A 13 -1.17 4.15 13.62
N ASN A 14 -2.49 4.19 13.52
CA ASN A 14 -3.23 3.09 12.94
C ASN A 14 -2.98 3.00 11.44
N PRO A 15 -3.01 1.78 10.87
CA PRO A 15 -2.89 1.62 9.43
C PRO A 15 -4.01 2.35 8.69
N VAL A 16 -3.67 2.92 7.54
CA VAL A 16 -4.62 3.65 6.71
C VAL A 16 -4.57 3.08 5.30
N VAL A 17 -5.74 2.83 4.72
CA VAL A 17 -5.83 2.41 3.32
C VAL A 17 -5.55 3.63 2.44
N GLU A 18 -4.45 3.59 1.71
CA GLU A 18 -4.05 4.69 0.85
C GLU A 18 -4.85 4.68 -0.46
N THR A 19 -4.96 3.51 -1.07
CA THR A 19 -5.68 3.34 -2.33
C THR A 19 -5.91 1.86 -2.58
N SER A 20 -6.65 1.54 -3.65
CA SER A 20 -6.87 0.16 -4.05
C SER A 20 -6.71 0.01 -5.55
N PHE A 21 -6.40 -1.22 -5.98
CA PHE A 21 -6.21 -1.56 -7.37
C PHE A 21 -6.87 -2.89 -7.68
N ASP A 22 -7.24 -3.08 -8.93
CA ASP A 22 -7.77 -4.37 -9.40
C ASP A 22 -6.65 -5.30 -9.87
N VAL A 23 -5.47 -4.77 -10.13
CA VAL A 23 -4.31 -5.51 -10.62
C VAL A 23 -3.22 -5.52 -9.56
N LYS A 24 -2.75 -6.72 -9.22
CA LYS A 24 -1.75 -6.92 -8.19
C LYS A 24 -0.46 -6.16 -8.45
N GLU A 25 0.04 -6.22 -9.68
CA GLU A 25 1.27 -5.55 -10.06
C GLU A 25 1.19 -4.04 -9.88
N ASP A 26 0.03 -3.47 -10.18
CA ASP A 26 -0.18 -2.04 -10.01
C ASP A 26 -0.10 -1.64 -8.54
N ALA A 27 -0.66 -2.47 -7.67
CA ALA A 27 -0.62 -2.20 -6.23
C ALA A 27 0.81 -2.23 -5.70
N PHE A 28 1.58 -3.25 -6.09
CA PHE A 28 2.97 -3.35 -5.64
C PHE A 28 3.82 -2.22 -6.20
N GLN A 29 3.61 -1.85 -7.44
CA GLN A 29 4.34 -0.74 -8.05
C GLN A 29 4.04 0.58 -7.32
N TYR A 30 2.78 0.81 -7.03
CA TYR A 30 2.38 2.01 -6.28
C TYR A 30 3.04 2.04 -4.91
N ALA A 31 3.00 0.91 -4.20
CA ALA A 31 3.60 0.83 -2.87
C ALA A 31 5.10 1.13 -2.92
N ARG A 32 5.80 0.60 -3.91
CA ARG A 32 7.23 0.84 -4.08
C ARG A 32 7.53 2.32 -4.37
N LEU A 33 6.72 2.94 -5.24
CA LEU A 33 6.89 4.36 -5.54
C LEU A 33 6.68 5.21 -4.29
N CYS A 34 5.70 4.87 -3.47
CA CYS A 34 5.45 5.59 -2.23
C CYS A 34 6.61 5.45 -1.24
N GLU A 35 7.17 4.26 -1.13
CA GLU A 35 8.32 4.04 -0.24
C GLU A 35 9.50 4.92 -0.65
N VAL A 36 9.79 4.99 -1.94
CA VAL A 36 10.88 5.80 -2.45
C VAL A 36 10.59 7.29 -2.21
N ARG A 37 9.38 7.72 -2.52
CA ARG A 37 8.97 9.13 -2.36
C ARG A 37 9.09 9.58 -0.91
N ASP A 38 8.70 8.72 0.03
CA ASP A 38 8.67 9.06 1.44
C ASP A 38 9.95 8.69 2.18
N ASP A 39 10.98 8.25 1.44
CA ASP A 39 12.29 7.90 2.00
C ASP A 39 12.19 6.84 3.08
N ASN A 40 11.35 5.84 2.85
CA ASN A 40 11.12 4.71 3.76
C ASN A 40 10.58 5.14 5.13
N LYS A 41 9.94 6.29 5.19
CA LYS A 41 9.37 6.80 6.43
C LYS A 41 8.16 6.00 6.89
N TYR A 42 7.40 5.46 5.93
CA TYR A 42 6.21 4.65 6.20
C TYR A 42 6.39 3.27 5.62
N GLU A 43 5.70 2.30 6.22
CA GLU A 43 5.60 0.98 5.63
C GLU A 43 4.37 0.91 4.74
N TYR A 44 4.52 0.28 3.57
CA TYR A 44 3.41 0.08 2.65
C TYR A 44 3.21 -1.41 2.44
N ILE A 45 1.99 -1.85 2.67
CA ILE A 45 1.62 -3.27 2.60
C ILE A 45 0.54 -3.42 1.55
N VAL A 46 0.64 -4.48 0.74
CA VAL A 46 -0.41 -4.81 -0.22
C VAL A 46 -1.21 -5.98 0.33
N ALA A 47 -2.50 -5.77 0.54
CA ALA A 47 -3.41 -6.78 1.06
C ALA A 47 -4.42 -7.16 0.00
N GLU A 48 -4.63 -8.46 -0.20
CA GLU A 48 -5.63 -8.95 -1.13
C GLU A 48 -6.96 -9.09 -0.41
N VAL A 49 -8.01 -8.57 -1.03
CA VAL A 49 -9.38 -8.65 -0.51
C VAL A 49 -10.26 -9.28 -1.58
N LEU A 50 -11.01 -10.29 -1.19
CA LEU A 50 -11.92 -10.99 -2.09
C LEU A 50 -13.25 -10.26 -2.26
#